data_d5dde49e2369d1356f57047a97200f57
#
_entry.id   d5dde49e2369d1356f57047a97200f57
#
_cell.length_a   1.000
_cell.length_b   1.000
_cell.length_c   1.000
_cell.angle_alpha   90.00
_cell.angle_beta   90.00
_cell.angle_gamma   90.00
#
_symmetry.space_group_name_H-M   'P 1'
#
loop_
_entity.id
_entity.type
_entity.pdbx_description
1 polymer ?
#
loop_
_entity_poly.entity_id
_entity_poly.type
_entity_poly.pdbx_seq_one_letter_code
_entity_poly.pdbx_strand_id
1 'polypeptide(L)'
;MNSPSIANVRYIVNDVEASITFYTQQLGFTLEVNAAPAFASVTRGNLRLLLSGEKSSGGRPMKDGTKPVPGGWNRISLWVPDLESEVARLRVAGVNFRRDDIVSSPGGSQIWIQDPSGNLIELFQPQQ
;
A
#
# COMPACT_ATOMS: atom_id res chain seq x y z
N MET A 1 30.05 -4.49 -4.64
CA MET A 1 29.07 -3.40 -4.48
C MET A 1 27.90 -3.89 -3.64
N ASN A 2 27.58 -3.14 -2.62
CA ASN A 2 26.47 -3.50 -1.75
C ASN A 2 25.18 -2.85 -2.22
N SER A 3 24.12 -3.68 -2.39
CA SER A 3 22.80 -3.14 -2.62
C SER A 3 22.22 -2.63 -1.31
N PRO A 4 21.46 -1.53 -1.34
CA PRO A 4 20.74 -1.12 -0.15
C PRO A 4 19.82 -2.23 0.32
N SER A 5 19.69 -2.38 1.64
CA SER A 5 18.71 -3.29 2.19
C SER A 5 17.32 -2.71 1.95
N ILE A 6 16.51 -3.41 1.18
CA ILE A 6 15.16 -2.96 0.86
C ILE A 6 14.20 -4.14 1.02
N ALA A 7 13.07 -3.87 1.66
CA ALA A 7 12.01 -4.86 1.79
C ALA A 7 11.10 -4.78 0.57
N ASN A 8 10.77 -5.92 0.01
CA ASN A 8 9.82 -6.02 -1.09
C ASN A 8 8.55 -6.68 -0.58
N VAL A 9 7.42 -6.02 -0.79
CA VAL A 9 6.10 -6.53 -0.45
C VAL A 9 5.25 -6.54 -1.71
N ARG A 10 4.58 -7.64 -1.96
CA ARG A 10 3.69 -7.77 -3.12
C ARG A 10 2.25 -7.57 -2.69
N TYR A 11 1.59 -6.63 -3.35
CA TYR A 11 0.15 -6.44 -3.23
C TYR A 11 -0.50 -6.82 -4.55
N ILE A 12 -1.48 -7.71 -4.48
CA ILE A 12 -2.31 -8.04 -5.64
C ILE A 12 -3.29 -6.89 -5.84
N VAL A 13 -3.39 -6.40 -7.07
CA VAL A 13 -4.26 -5.26 -7.38
C VAL A 13 -5.10 -5.56 -8.61
N ASN A 14 -6.29 -4.97 -8.66
CA ASN A 14 -7.21 -5.13 -9.78
C ASN A 14 -6.87 -4.18 -10.94
N ASP A 15 -6.32 -3.01 -10.61
CA ASP A 15 -6.03 -1.96 -11.58
C ASP A 15 -4.67 -1.35 -11.23
N VAL A 16 -3.65 -1.70 -12.00
CA VAL A 16 -2.28 -1.26 -11.75
C VAL A 16 -2.15 0.25 -11.89
N GLU A 17 -2.78 0.84 -12.90
CA GLU A 17 -2.67 2.30 -13.11
C GLU A 17 -3.32 3.09 -11.99
N ALA A 18 -4.50 2.67 -11.53
CA ALA A 18 -5.16 3.30 -10.39
C ALA A 18 -4.32 3.15 -9.12
N SER A 19 -3.66 2.01 -8.95
CA SER A 19 -2.79 1.77 -7.81
C SER A 19 -1.56 2.68 -7.83
N ILE A 20 -0.93 2.84 -8.99
CA ILE A 20 0.19 3.78 -9.16
C ILE A 20 -0.23 5.18 -8.71
N THR A 21 -1.37 5.65 -9.21
CA THR A 21 -1.89 6.98 -8.87
C THR A 21 -2.09 7.12 -7.36
N PHE A 22 -2.72 6.11 -6.74
CA PHE A 22 -3.00 6.13 -5.32
C PHE A 22 -1.71 6.20 -4.49
N TYR A 23 -0.78 5.29 -4.71
CA TYR A 23 0.43 5.22 -3.90
C TYR A 23 1.36 6.41 -4.12
N THR A 24 1.46 6.91 -5.34
CA THR A 24 2.33 8.06 -5.61
C THR A 24 1.72 9.38 -5.18
N GLN A 25 0.43 9.58 -5.38
CA GLN A 25 -0.21 10.86 -5.07
C GLN A 25 -0.68 10.95 -3.62
N GLN A 26 -1.11 9.84 -3.02
CA GLN A 26 -1.68 9.88 -1.68
C GLN A 26 -0.70 9.48 -0.59
N LEU A 27 0.25 8.60 -0.87
CA LEU A 27 1.12 8.03 0.17
C LEU A 27 2.61 8.32 -0.01
N GLY A 28 2.96 9.20 -0.93
CA GLY A 28 4.35 9.66 -1.07
C GLY A 28 5.32 8.62 -1.63
N PHE A 29 4.82 7.60 -2.31
CA PHE A 29 5.69 6.66 -3.01
C PHE A 29 6.21 7.28 -4.30
N THR A 30 7.36 6.80 -4.74
CA THR A 30 7.97 7.16 -6.04
C THR A 30 7.80 6.00 -7.00
N LEU A 31 7.32 6.29 -8.21
CA LEU A 31 7.22 5.27 -9.26
C LEU A 31 8.61 4.85 -9.70
N GLU A 32 8.87 3.55 -9.66
CA GLU A 32 10.15 2.98 -10.07
C GLU A 32 10.04 2.28 -11.42
N VAL A 33 9.11 1.33 -11.53
CA VAL A 33 8.85 0.59 -12.77
C VAL A 33 7.37 0.68 -13.10
N ASN A 34 7.07 1.04 -14.34
CA ASN A 34 5.70 1.05 -14.84
C ASN A 34 5.59 0.08 -16.01
N ALA A 35 5.02 -1.08 -15.76
CA ALA A 35 4.70 -2.08 -16.76
C ALA A 35 3.19 -2.36 -16.75
N ALA A 36 2.39 -1.32 -16.52
CA ALA A 36 0.93 -1.43 -16.54
C ALA A 36 0.47 -1.88 -17.92
N PRO A 37 -0.61 -2.65 -18.03
CA PRO A 37 -1.54 -3.00 -16.96
C PRO A 37 -1.13 -4.20 -16.10
N ALA A 38 -0.01 -4.86 -16.40
CA ALA A 38 0.36 -6.09 -15.71
C ALA A 38 1.00 -5.84 -14.34
N PHE A 39 1.90 -4.85 -14.24
CA PHE A 39 2.75 -4.72 -13.09
C PHE A 39 3.30 -3.29 -12.94
N ALA A 40 3.59 -2.91 -11.71
CA ALA A 40 4.39 -1.72 -11.42
C ALA A 40 5.11 -1.91 -10.09
N SER A 41 6.16 -1.14 -9.86
CA SER A 41 6.76 -1.04 -8.54
C SER A 41 6.90 0.41 -8.12
N VAL A 42 6.64 0.65 -6.85
CA VAL A 42 6.75 1.97 -6.22
C VAL A 42 7.57 1.84 -4.95
N THR A 43 8.32 2.88 -4.62
CA THR A 43 9.21 2.84 -3.45
C THR A 43 8.94 3.99 -2.50
N ARG A 44 9.11 3.72 -1.21
CA ARG A 44 9.08 4.72 -0.17
C ARG A 44 10.06 4.31 0.92
N GLY A 45 11.13 5.09 1.11
CA GLY A 45 12.21 4.72 2.01
C GLY A 45 12.84 3.40 1.58
N ASN A 46 12.93 2.46 2.51
CA ASN A 46 13.47 1.13 2.25
C ASN A 46 12.39 0.08 1.95
N LEU A 47 11.23 0.51 1.52
CA LEU A 47 10.14 -0.37 1.10
C LEU A 47 9.92 -0.25 -0.40
N ARG A 48 9.92 -1.40 -1.08
CA ARG A 48 9.45 -1.49 -2.47
C ARG A 48 8.15 -2.27 -2.48
N LEU A 49 7.10 -1.65 -2.99
CA LEU A 49 5.80 -2.28 -3.11
C LEU A 49 5.62 -2.74 -4.55
N LEU A 50 5.37 -4.02 -4.72
CA LEU A 50 5.17 -4.65 -6.03
C LEU A 50 3.67 -4.72 -6.28
N LEU A 51 3.19 -3.91 -7.23
CA LEU A 51 1.77 -3.84 -7.57
C LEU A 51 1.51 -4.82 -8.70
N SER A 52 0.94 -5.97 -8.36
CA SER A 52 0.84 -7.11 -9.26
C SER A 52 -0.59 -7.33 -9.70
N GLY A 53 -0.86 -7.07 -10.98
CA GLY A 53 -2.12 -7.37 -11.62
C GLY A 53 -2.22 -8.85 -12.01
N GLU A 54 -3.39 -9.25 -12.49
CA GLU A 54 -3.68 -10.64 -12.86
C GLU A 54 -2.74 -11.18 -13.93
N LYS A 55 -2.24 -10.31 -14.81
CA LYS A 55 -1.36 -10.73 -15.92
C LYS A 55 0.11 -10.75 -15.56
N SER A 56 0.46 -10.37 -14.32
CA SER A 56 1.85 -10.40 -13.88
C SER A 56 2.22 -11.80 -13.39
N SER A 57 3.54 -12.04 -13.25
CA SER A 57 4.01 -13.32 -12.71
C SER A 57 3.54 -13.56 -11.29
N GLY A 58 3.40 -12.51 -10.48
CA GLY A 58 2.98 -12.63 -9.09
C GLY A 58 1.47 -12.62 -8.87
N GLY A 59 0.69 -12.29 -9.91
CA GLY A 59 -0.76 -12.20 -9.80
C GLY A 59 -1.52 -13.22 -10.62
N ARG A 60 -0.82 -14.07 -11.38
CA ARG A 60 -1.50 -15.02 -12.27
C ARG A 60 -2.09 -16.20 -11.49
N PRO A 61 -3.14 -16.82 -12.03
CA PRO A 61 -3.73 -18.01 -11.40
C PRO A 61 -2.74 -19.15 -11.22
N MET A 62 -2.96 -19.93 -10.18
CA MET A 62 -2.21 -21.17 -9.94
C MET A 62 -2.68 -22.27 -10.89
N LYS A 63 -1.92 -23.35 -10.96
CA LYS A 63 -2.25 -24.51 -11.82
C LYS A 63 -3.61 -25.12 -11.49
N ASP A 64 -4.03 -25.06 -10.22
CA ASP A 64 -5.32 -25.58 -9.79
C ASP A 64 -6.49 -24.61 -10.02
N GLY A 65 -6.21 -23.45 -10.66
CA GLY A 65 -7.22 -22.43 -10.95
C GLY A 65 -7.45 -21.42 -9.84
N THR A 66 -6.81 -21.59 -8.68
CA THR A 66 -6.91 -20.59 -7.60
C THR A 66 -6.24 -19.30 -8.03
N LYS A 67 -6.92 -18.18 -7.80
CA LYS A 67 -6.40 -16.86 -8.15
C LYS A 67 -5.97 -16.09 -6.91
N PRO A 68 -4.77 -15.48 -6.93
CA PRO A 68 -4.45 -14.45 -5.94
C PRO A 68 -5.45 -13.30 -6.05
N VAL A 69 -5.95 -12.84 -4.92
CA VAL A 69 -6.91 -11.73 -4.87
C VAL A 69 -6.43 -10.67 -3.90
N PRO A 70 -6.79 -9.40 -4.11
CA PRO A 70 -6.44 -8.34 -3.16
C PRO A 70 -7.22 -8.46 -1.86
N GLY A 71 -6.76 -7.76 -0.82
CA GLY A 71 -7.42 -7.69 0.47
C GLY A 71 -6.73 -8.54 1.53
N GLY A 72 -7.50 -8.95 2.52
CA GLY A 72 -6.97 -9.69 3.66
C GLY A 72 -6.62 -8.75 4.81
N TRP A 73 -5.97 -9.29 5.85
CA TRP A 73 -5.64 -8.54 7.06
C TRP A 73 -4.17 -8.14 7.17
N ASN A 74 -3.29 -8.79 6.41
CA ASN A 74 -1.88 -8.39 6.36
C ASN A 74 -1.77 -7.05 5.67
N ARG A 75 -0.90 -6.19 6.21
CA ARG A 75 -0.79 -4.83 5.70
C ARG A 75 0.60 -4.26 5.96
N ILE A 76 1.00 -3.35 5.09
CA ILE A 76 2.17 -2.53 5.35
C ILE A 76 1.79 -1.46 6.37
N SER A 77 2.76 -1.07 7.20
CA SER A 77 2.59 0.01 8.17
C SER A 77 3.55 1.14 7.77
N LEU A 78 2.99 2.30 7.50
CA LEU A 78 3.74 3.48 7.09
C LEU A 78 3.76 4.47 8.25
N TRP A 79 4.96 4.84 8.70
CA TRP A 79 5.11 5.83 9.75
C TRP A 79 4.88 7.22 9.19
N VAL A 80 4.09 8.03 9.92
CA VAL A 80 3.79 9.41 9.58
C VAL A 80 4.06 10.28 10.81
N PRO A 81 4.53 11.52 10.61
CA PRO A 81 4.83 12.39 11.75
C PRO A 81 3.58 12.98 12.42
N ASP A 82 2.48 13.12 11.67
CA ASP A 82 1.25 13.73 12.17
C ASP A 82 0.04 13.00 11.59
N LEU A 83 -0.47 12.04 12.35
CA LEU A 83 -1.54 11.17 11.87
C LEU A 83 -2.84 11.94 11.65
N GLU A 84 -3.18 12.88 12.52
CA GLU A 84 -4.42 13.64 12.38
C GLU A 84 -4.42 14.46 11.10
N SER A 85 -3.31 15.11 10.76
CA SER A 85 -3.18 15.84 9.50
C SER A 85 -3.32 14.94 8.29
N GLU A 86 -2.69 13.76 8.33
CA GLU A 86 -2.78 12.78 7.25
C GLU A 86 -4.22 12.30 7.07
N VAL A 87 -4.91 12.00 8.16
CA VAL A 87 -6.30 11.55 8.11
C VAL A 87 -7.19 12.63 7.48
N ALA A 88 -7.02 13.87 7.91
CA ALA A 88 -7.81 14.98 7.36
C ALA A 88 -7.58 15.13 5.86
N ARG A 89 -6.33 15.06 5.42
CA ARG A 89 -5.96 15.17 4.01
C ARG A 89 -6.55 14.03 3.18
N LEU A 90 -6.45 12.81 3.69
CA LEU A 90 -6.93 11.62 2.99
C LEU A 90 -8.46 11.57 2.92
N ARG A 91 -9.16 12.07 3.93
CA ARG A 91 -10.62 12.20 3.88
C ARG A 91 -11.06 13.14 2.78
N VAL A 92 -10.40 14.29 2.65
CA VAL A 92 -10.70 15.25 1.59
C VAL A 92 -10.44 14.63 0.22
N ALA A 93 -9.39 13.81 0.10
CA ALA A 93 -9.05 13.14 -1.16
C ALA A 93 -10.00 11.98 -1.50
N GLY A 94 -10.91 11.60 -0.61
CA GLY A 94 -11.87 10.54 -0.87
C GLY A 94 -11.31 9.13 -0.68
N VAL A 95 -10.22 9.00 0.06
CA VAL A 95 -9.61 7.68 0.36
C VAL A 95 -10.54 6.87 1.26
N ASN A 96 -10.68 5.59 0.99
CA ASN A 96 -11.49 4.69 1.80
C ASN A 96 -10.77 4.30 3.08
N PHE A 97 -11.50 4.35 4.21
CA PHE A 97 -10.99 3.93 5.51
C PHE A 97 -11.64 2.61 5.90
N ARG A 98 -10.84 1.63 6.25
CA ARG A 98 -11.33 0.36 6.78
C ARG A 98 -11.61 0.49 8.28
N ARG A 99 -10.70 1.17 8.99
CA ARG A 99 -10.90 1.63 10.37
C ARG A 99 -10.83 3.15 10.30
N ASP A 100 -11.91 3.82 10.60
CA ASP A 100 -12.03 5.26 10.38
C ASP A 100 -11.80 6.10 11.64
N ASP A 101 -11.51 5.46 12.77
CA ASP A 101 -11.14 6.13 14.01
C ASP A 101 -9.68 5.83 14.36
N ILE A 102 -8.99 6.82 14.89
CA ILE A 102 -7.61 6.67 15.34
C ILE A 102 -7.61 5.88 16.64
N VAL A 103 -6.82 4.80 16.66
CA VAL A 103 -6.66 3.96 17.84
C VAL A 103 -5.28 4.20 18.42
N SER A 104 -5.25 4.53 19.71
CA SER A 104 -4.00 4.81 20.42
C SER A 104 -3.61 3.65 21.32
N SER A 105 -2.32 3.40 21.39
CA SER A 105 -1.71 2.39 22.24
C SER A 105 -0.42 2.95 22.83
N PRO A 106 0.24 2.25 23.76
CA PRO A 106 1.53 2.75 24.28
C PRO A 106 2.59 2.98 23.22
N GLY A 107 2.57 2.23 22.13
CA GLY A 107 3.55 2.38 21.05
C GLY A 107 3.28 3.53 20.11
N GLY A 108 2.05 4.03 20.04
CA GLY A 108 1.66 5.09 19.13
C GLY A 108 0.21 5.01 18.73
N SER A 109 -0.14 5.68 17.63
CA SER A 109 -1.51 5.76 17.14
C SER A 109 -1.58 5.28 15.70
N GLN A 110 -2.69 4.68 15.33
CA GLN A 110 -2.85 4.11 13.99
C GLN A 110 -4.26 4.26 13.45
N ILE A 111 -4.37 4.18 12.14
CA ILE A 111 -5.62 4.09 11.40
C ILE A 111 -5.39 3.22 10.18
N TRP A 112 -6.44 2.62 9.62
CA TRP A 112 -6.32 1.73 8.46
C TRP A 112 -7.09 2.30 7.27
N ILE A 113 -6.37 2.47 6.16
CA ILE A 113 -6.97 2.88 4.89
C ILE A 113 -6.91 1.73 3.89
N GLN A 114 -7.60 1.88 2.77
CA GLN A 114 -7.61 0.88 1.71
C GLN A 114 -7.14 1.51 0.41
N ASP A 115 -6.36 0.75 -0.36
CA ASP A 115 -6.03 1.15 -1.72
C ASP A 115 -7.23 0.91 -2.66
N PRO A 116 -7.14 1.29 -3.95
CA PRO A 116 -8.28 1.09 -4.87
C PRO A 116 -8.73 -0.35 -5.04
N SER A 117 -7.90 -1.33 -4.69
CA SER A 117 -8.24 -2.75 -4.79
C SER A 117 -8.71 -3.35 -3.46
N GLY A 118 -8.76 -2.56 -2.39
CA GLY A 118 -9.18 -3.01 -1.07
C GLY A 118 -8.07 -3.55 -0.19
N ASN A 119 -6.82 -3.42 -0.60
CA ASN A 119 -5.68 -3.80 0.25
C ASN A 119 -5.54 -2.82 1.41
N LEU A 120 -5.20 -3.34 2.58
CA LEU A 120 -5.04 -2.52 3.78
C LEU A 120 -3.67 -1.85 3.84
N ILE A 121 -3.67 -0.60 4.27
CA ILE A 121 -2.46 0.13 4.66
C ILE A 121 -2.72 0.71 6.04
N GLU A 122 -1.78 0.48 6.95
CA GLU A 122 -1.81 1.09 8.26
C GLU A 122 -0.96 2.36 8.23
N LEU A 123 -1.53 3.46 8.72
CA LEU A 123 -0.76 4.68 8.97
C LEU A 123 -0.50 4.75 10.45
N PHE A 124 0.76 4.88 10.83
CA PHE A 124 1.18 4.79 12.22
C PHE A 124 2.01 6.01 12.60
N GLN A 125 1.61 6.64 13.71
CA GLN A 125 2.41 7.72 14.33
C GLN A 125 3.01 7.16 15.60
N PRO A 126 4.35 7.02 15.66
CA PRO A 126 4.99 6.50 16.87
C PRO A 126 4.80 7.43 18.06
N GLN A 127 4.78 6.85 19.25
CA GLN A 127 4.76 7.60 20.49
C GLN A 127 6.05 8.42 20.61
N GLN A 128 5.92 9.65 21.00
CA GLN A 128 7.07 10.54 21.18
C GLN A 128 7.53 10.60 22.62
#